data_e6bc2c3f5776efba879eea05a726c766
#
_entry.id   e6bc2c3f5776efba879eea05a726c766
#
_cell.length_a   1.000
_cell.length_b   1.000
_cell.length_c   1.000
_cell.angle_alpha   90.00
_cell.angle_beta   90.00
_cell.angle_gamma   90.00
#
_symmetry.space_group_name_H-M   'P 1'
#
loop_
_entity.id
_entity.type
_entity.pdbx_description
1 polymer ?
#
loop_
_entity_poly.entity_id
_entity_poly.type
_entity_poly.pdbx_seq_one_letter_code
_entity_poly.pdbx_strand_id
1 'polypeptide(L)'
;ENLAAQGVKVSVIDFAPHVLSELLDPECCAYVEAKMADAGVMPFTGVALEGITGNGKVEKVLTSRRPMKADAVLLAMGNRPNTEFLADSGLEMFKGTLLVDGDMRTNDPDIYAVGDCALVTNRITGQRQWSAMGSTANIAGRLAAVRLAGEGGPAYPGVLGTGVAKLPGVSMGRTGLTEAAAKKAGFNVETIVVAADDKAHYYPGSEKMMMKLICDRDTHKLLGMQALGNWAVDKMTDIAVTAISMGAALEELQSCDFAYAPPFSTAIHPFAVAVNALLNKLSGKLESFTPAQYAAGEAEDYTMLDVSIQPAFQNVPHIQLNQVNGPLEGYPLDEKLLLVCSTGKRTYLLQNRLKHFGYTNTRILEGGVLFNTQLQGR
;
A
#
# COMPACT_ATOMS: atom_id res chain seq x y z
N GLU A 1 -15.87 9.80 3.59
CA GLU A 1 -16.61 8.60 3.98
C GLU A 1 -17.93 8.99 4.66
N ASN A 2 -17.93 9.69 5.80
CA ASN A 2 -19.13 9.97 6.59
C ASN A 2 -20.22 10.74 5.83
N LEU A 3 -19.86 11.72 5.00
CA LEU A 3 -20.83 12.45 4.17
C LEU A 3 -21.49 11.53 3.13
N ALA A 4 -20.70 10.70 2.46
CA ALA A 4 -21.24 9.73 1.51
C ALA A 4 -22.18 8.71 2.17
N ALA A 5 -21.83 8.24 3.37
CA ALA A 5 -22.68 7.36 4.17
C ALA A 5 -24.04 7.99 4.57
N GLN A 6 -24.14 9.31 4.58
CA GLN A 6 -25.39 10.07 4.80
C GLN A 6 -26.12 10.40 3.48
N GLY A 7 -25.72 9.82 2.36
CA GLY A 7 -26.36 10.03 1.05
C GLY A 7 -25.97 11.34 0.36
N VAL A 8 -24.96 12.06 0.85
CA VAL A 8 -24.44 13.27 0.19
C VAL A 8 -23.59 12.85 -1.02
N LYS A 9 -23.80 13.51 -2.16
CA LYS A 9 -22.92 13.34 -3.32
C LYS A 9 -21.57 13.98 -3.05
N VAL A 10 -20.54 13.18 -2.97
CA VAL A 10 -19.18 13.64 -2.65
C VAL A 10 -18.27 13.51 -3.86
N SER A 11 -17.55 14.57 -4.17
CA SER A 11 -16.42 14.55 -5.12
C SER A 11 -15.14 14.94 -4.40
N VAL A 12 -14.05 14.25 -4.68
CA VAL A 12 -12.71 14.57 -4.19
C VAL A 12 -11.92 15.16 -5.34
N ILE A 13 -11.37 16.36 -5.15
CA ILE A 13 -10.50 17.02 -6.14
C ILE A 13 -9.10 17.04 -5.55
N ASP A 14 -8.13 16.51 -6.29
CA ASP A 14 -6.73 16.50 -5.88
C ASP A 14 -5.84 16.89 -7.09
N PHE A 15 -4.85 17.77 -6.83
CA PHE A 15 -3.83 18.12 -7.82
C PHE A 15 -2.88 16.95 -8.11
N ALA A 16 -2.67 16.07 -7.13
CA ALA A 16 -1.85 14.89 -7.28
C ALA A 16 -2.42 13.93 -8.36
N PRO A 17 -1.58 13.10 -9.00
CA PRO A 17 -2.01 12.17 -10.04
C PRO A 17 -2.96 11.09 -9.52
N HIS A 18 -2.92 10.79 -8.23
CA HIS A 18 -3.76 9.81 -7.55
C HIS A 18 -4.14 10.29 -6.16
N VAL A 19 -5.28 9.80 -5.66
CA VAL A 19 -5.62 9.89 -4.24
C VAL A 19 -4.57 9.14 -3.43
N LEU A 20 -4.08 9.74 -2.34
CA LEU A 20 -3.07 9.13 -1.45
C LEU A 20 -1.71 8.82 -2.11
N SER A 21 -1.35 9.47 -3.21
CA SER A 21 -0.11 9.21 -3.97
C SER A 21 1.19 9.38 -3.17
N GLU A 22 1.16 10.12 -2.05
CA GLU A 22 2.30 10.24 -1.12
C GLU A 22 2.43 9.03 -0.16
N LEU A 23 1.38 8.23 -0.04
CA LEU A 23 1.28 7.15 0.94
C LEU A 23 1.32 5.76 0.31
N LEU A 24 0.75 5.61 -0.89
CA LEU A 24 0.59 4.35 -1.59
C LEU A 24 1.29 4.37 -2.95
N ASP A 25 1.67 3.19 -3.43
CA ASP A 25 2.13 3.02 -4.81
C ASP A 25 0.95 3.17 -5.80
N PRO A 26 1.21 3.57 -7.07
CA PRO A 26 0.16 3.95 -8.03
C PRO A 26 -0.92 2.88 -8.24
N GLU A 27 -0.56 1.61 -8.30
CA GLU A 27 -1.51 0.51 -8.46
C GLU A 27 -2.42 0.33 -7.24
N CYS A 28 -1.91 0.60 -6.04
CA CYS A 28 -2.71 0.62 -4.81
C CYS A 28 -3.65 1.83 -4.77
N CYS A 29 -3.18 3.00 -5.22
CA CYS A 29 -4.01 4.19 -5.39
C CYS A 29 -5.16 3.94 -6.35
N ALA A 30 -4.89 3.36 -7.53
CA ALA A 30 -5.90 3.04 -8.54
C ALA A 30 -6.97 2.08 -7.99
N TYR A 31 -6.57 1.07 -7.21
CA TYR A 31 -7.52 0.19 -6.54
C TYR A 31 -8.42 0.94 -5.55
N VAL A 32 -7.85 1.84 -4.74
CA VAL A 32 -8.60 2.69 -3.81
C VAL A 32 -9.58 3.59 -4.56
N GLU A 33 -9.14 4.26 -5.62
CA GLU A 33 -9.98 5.13 -6.45
C GLU A 33 -11.17 4.38 -7.05
N ALA A 34 -10.96 3.15 -7.54
CA ALA A 34 -12.05 2.30 -8.03
C ALA A 34 -13.05 1.97 -6.92
N LYS A 35 -12.59 1.61 -5.71
CA LYS A 35 -13.46 1.33 -4.56
C LYS A 35 -14.22 2.55 -4.07
N MET A 36 -13.60 3.73 -4.11
CA MET A 36 -14.27 4.99 -3.80
C MET A 36 -15.39 5.28 -4.82
N ALA A 37 -15.12 5.07 -6.10
CA ALA A 37 -16.11 5.25 -7.17
C ALA A 37 -17.28 4.27 -7.02
N ASP A 38 -17.01 2.98 -6.75
CA ASP A 38 -18.02 1.96 -6.44
C ASP A 38 -18.90 2.37 -5.23
N ALA A 39 -18.32 3.04 -4.26
CA ALA A 39 -19.01 3.58 -3.07
C ALA A 39 -19.70 4.96 -3.32
N GLY A 40 -19.74 5.43 -4.56
CA GLY A 40 -20.39 6.69 -4.95
C GLY A 40 -19.61 7.96 -4.66
N VAL A 41 -18.32 7.86 -4.31
CA VAL A 41 -17.42 9.01 -4.14
C VAL A 41 -16.50 9.13 -5.34
N MET A 42 -16.64 10.22 -6.12
CA MET A 42 -15.90 10.40 -7.36
C MET A 42 -14.57 11.11 -7.14
N PRO A 43 -13.43 10.45 -7.35
CA PRO A 43 -12.13 11.10 -7.36
C PRO A 43 -11.87 11.81 -8.69
N PHE A 44 -11.41 13.05 -8.62
CA PHE A 44 -10.92 13.87 -9.72
C PHE A 44 -9.45 14.22 -9.44
N THR A 45 -8.56 13.38 -9.88
CA THR A 45 -7.11 13.52 -9.67
C THR A 45 -6.43 14.22 -10.85
N GLY A 46 -5.25 14.79 -10.63
CA GLY A 46 -4.54 15.65 -11.59
C GLY A 46 -5.36 16.91 -11.94
N VAL A 47 -6.15 17.42 -10.99
CA VAL A 47 -7.06 18.55 -11.17
C VAL A 47 -6.81 19.62 -10.10
N ALA A 48 -6.38 20.79 -10.52
CA ALA A 48 -6.17 21.93 -9.63
C ALA A 48 -7.50 22.62 -9.28
N LEU A 49 -7.63 23.01 -8.01
CA LEU A 49 -8.65 23.97 -7.55
C LEU A 49 -8.18 25.39 -7.94
N GLU A 50 -8.97 26.11 -8.75
CA GLU A 50 -8.66 27.46 -9.20
C GLU A 50 -9.48 28.53 -8.49
N GLY A 51 -10.66 28.18 -7.99
CA GLY A 51 -11.50 29.11 -7.27
C GLY A 51 -12.84 28.55 -6.82
N ILE A 52 -13.51 29.31 -6.00
CA ILE A 52 -14.87 29.03 -5.51
C ILE A 52 -15.72 30.25 -5.80
N THR A 53 -16.88 30.07 -6.42
CA THR A 53 -17.77 31.17 -6.80
C THR A 53 -19.21 30.93 -6.32
N GLY A 54 -19.95 32.03 -6.16
CA GLY A 54 -21.36 32.03 -5.77
C GLY A 54 -21.81 33.40 -5.32
N ASN A 55 -23.10 33.56 -5.08
CA ASN A 55 -23.71 34.80 -4.58
C ASN A 55 -24.23 34.57 -3.16
N GLY A 56 -23.44 34.96 -2.16
CA GLY A 56 -23.78 34.80 -0.74
C GLY A 56 -23.66 33.36 -0.22
N LYS A 57 -23.56 32.38 -1.13
CA LYS A 57 -23.32 30.95 -0.85
C LYS A 57 -22.50 30.32 -1.97
N VAL A 58 -21.88 29.19 -1.69
CA VAL A 58 -21.16 28.42 -2.71
C VAL A 58 -22.14 27.90 -3.77
N GLU A 59 -21.79 28.05 -5.04
CA GLU A 59 -22.54 27.55 -6.18
C GLU A 59 -21.69 26.69 -7.12
N LYS A 60 -20.38 27.05 -7.26
CA LYS A 60 -19.46 26.35 -8.16
C LYS A 60 -18.03 26.34 -7.61
N VAL A 61 -17.34 25.27 -7.95
CA VAL A 61 -15.89 25.12 -7.83
C VAL A 61 -15.29 25.25 -9.23
N LEU A 62 -14.35 26.16 -9.41
CA LEU A 62 -13.57 26.30 -10.64
C LEU A 62 -12.34 25.40 -10.55
N THR A 63 -12.14 24.61 -11.57
CA THR A 63 -11.01 23.68 -11.63
C THR A 63 -10.26 23.82 -12.96
N SER A 64 -9.04 23.36 -13.03
CA SER A 64 -8.22 23.36 -14.24
C SER A 64 -8.83 22.58 -15.43
N ARG A 65 -9.85 21.76 -15.18
CA ARG A 65 -10.56 21.02 -16.26
C ARG A 65 -11.90 21.64 -16.62
N ARG A 66 -12.78 21.85 -15.63
CA ARG A 66 -14.13 22.40 -15.82
C ARG A 66 -14.73 22.91 -14.52
N PRO A 67 -15.66 23.85 -14.56
CA PRO A 67 -16.45 24.22 -13.39
C PRO A 67 -17.34 23.05 -12.93
N MET A 68 -17.46 22.86 -11.61
CA MET A 68 -18.30 21.85 -10.99
C MET A 68 -19.32 22.53 -10.05
N LYS A 69 -20.58 22.11 -10.10
CA LYS A 69 -21.59 22.58 -9.13
C LYS A 69 -21.27 22.03 -7.75
N ALA A 70 -21.42 22.88 -6.73
CA ALA A 70 -21.24 22.49 -5.34
C ALA A 70 -22.15 23.31 -4.43
N ASP A 71 -22.74 22.65 -3.44
CA ASP A 71 -23.54 23.28 -2.39
C ASP A 71 -22.65 23.58 -1.15
N ALA A 72 -21.55 22.86 -1.01
CA ALA A 72 -20.53 23.04 0.02
C ALA A 72 -19.16 22.64 -0.49
N VAL A 73 -18.11 23.25 0.04
CA VAL A 73 -16.70 22.91 -0.24
C VAL A 73 -15.97 22.71 1.08
N LEU A 74 -15.33 21.55 1.23
CA LEU A 74 -14.45 21.26 2.35
C LEU A 74 -13.00 21.37 1.86
N LEU A 75 -12.27 22.35 2.38
CA LEU A 75 -10.85 22.52 2.08
C LEU A 75 -10.03 21.65 3.04
N ALA A 76 -9.36 20.62 2.49
CA ALA A 76 -8.48 19.70 3.20
C ALA A 76 -7.12 19.62 2.49
N MET A 77 -6.48 20.80 2.35
CA MET A 77 -5.28 21.01 1.51
C MET A 77 -3.96 20.82 2.29
N GLY A 78 -3.97 19.93 3.30
CA GLY A 78 -2.82 19.68 4.15
C GLY A 78 -2.70 20.66 5.33
N ASN A 79 -1.62 20.50 6.07
CA ASN A 79 -1.29 21.31 7.25
C ASN A 79 0.19 21.74 7.17
N ARG A 80 0.54 22.67 8.04
CA ARG A 80 1.92 23.11 8.23
C ARG A 80 2.15 23.37 9.73
N PRO A 81 3.39 23.20 10.22
CA PRO A 81 3.71 23.53 11.59
C PRO A 81 3.44 25.00 11.90
N ASN A 82 2.91 25.28 13.08
CA ASN A 82 2.73 26.67 13.56
C ASN A 82 3.99 27.12 14.33
N THR A 83 5.04 27.45 13.59
CA THR A 83 6.38 27.78 14.10
C THR A 83 6.88 29.14 13.62
N GLU A 84 6.03 29.95 13.01
CA GLU A 84 6.39 31.29 12.48
C GLU A 84 6.98 32.21 13.56
N PHE A 85 6.53 32.06 14.84
CA PHE A 85 7.05 32.81 15.98
C PHE A 85 8.51 32.49 16.35
N LEU A 86 9.10 31.41 15.76
CA LEU A 86 10.48 31.00 15.96
C LEU A 86 11.41 31.47 14.84
N ALA A 87 10.94 32.23 13.86
CA ALA A 87 11.71 32.60 12.67
C ALA A 87 13.05 33.29 13.01
N ASP A 88 13.08 34.12 14.05
CA ASP A 88 14.26 34.88 14.48
C ASP A 88 14.96 34.27 15.72
N SER A 89 14.63 33.04 16.10
CA SER A 89 15.16 32.37 17.29
C SER A 89 16.58 31.82 17.16
N GLY A 90 17.11 31.71 15.93
CA GLY A 90 18.39 31.06 15.67
C GLY A 90 18.31 29.52 15.65
N LEU A 91 17.11 28.94 15.80
CA LEU A 91 16.92 27.50 15.70
C LEU A 91 17.01 27.02 14.26
N GLU A 92 17.63 25.86 14.03
CA GLU A 92 17.70 25.25 12.71
C GLU A 92 16.34 24.70 12.29
N MET A 93 15.84 25.17 11.14
CA MET A 93 14.53 24.85 10.64
C MET A 93 14.56 24.43 9.16
N PHE A 94 13.65 23.55 8.78
CA PHE A 94 13.42 23.16 7.38
C PHE A 94 11.91 23.14 7.10
N LYS A 95 11.45 23.97 6.17
CA LYS A 95 10.02 24.09 5.79
C LYS A 95 9.07 24.26 6.98
N GLY A 96 9.47 25.05 7.97
CA GLY A 96 8.69 25.29 9.17
C GLY A 96 8.80 24.21 10.26
N THR A 97 9.59 23.15 10.07
CA THR A 97 9.87 22.16 11.11
C THR A 97 11.22 22.40 11.74
N LEU A 98 11.36 22.13 13.03
CA LEU A 98 12.59 22.21 13.80
C LEU A 98 13.43 20.95 13.57
N LEU A 99 14.71 21.10 13.25
CA LEU A 99 15.64 19.98 13.19
C LEU A 99 15.94 19.51 14.62
N VAL A 100 15.80 18.21 14.85
CA VAL A 100 16.10 17.60 16.14
C VAL A 100 17.00 16.38 15.99
N ASP A 101 17.77 16.08 17.03
CA ASP A 101 18.55 14.86 17.14
C ASP A 101 17.70 13.67 17.65
N GLY A 102 18.36 12.53 17.96
CA GLY A 102 17.68 11.36 18.51
C GLY A 102 17.14 11.55 19.93
N ASP A 103 17.57 12.59 20.62
CA ASP A 103 17.06 12.97 21.94
C ASP A 103 15.98 14.03 21.87
N MET A 104 15.52 14.38 20.65
CA MET A 104 14.56 15.42 20.34
C MET A 104 15.05 16.84 20.68
N ARG A 105 16.38 17.04 20.81
CA ARG A 105 17.01 18.30 21.08
C ARG A 105 17.33 19.04 19.80
N THR A 106 17.14 20.34 19.80
CA THR A 106 17.47 21.24 18.68
C THR A 106 18.97 21.56 18.64
N ASN A 107 19.40 22.49 17.80
CA ASN A 107 20.75 23.04 17.83
C ASN A 107 21.03 23.89 19.09
N ASP A 108 20.00 24.34 19.80
CA ASP A 108 20.14 24.90 21.14
C ASP A 108 20.02 23.79 22.19
N PRO A 109 21.03 23.60 23.08
CA PRO A 109 21.06 22.48 24.02
C PRO A 109 19.94 22.52 25.07
N ASP A 110 19.33 23.66 25.31
CA ASP A 110 18.27 23.85 26.29
C ASP A 110 16.86 23.78 25.67
N ILE A 111 16.76 23.61 24.33
CA ILE A 111 15.49 23.60 23.60
C ILE A 111 15.26 22.24 22.95
N TYR A 112 14.07 21.70 23.20
CA TYR A 112 13.60 20.42 22.66
C TYR A 112 12.32 20.64 21.84
N ALA A 113 12.14 19.85 20.79
CA ALA A 113 10.92 19.89 19.98
C ALA A 113 10.40 18.48 19.73
N VAL A 114 9.10 18.28 19.93
CA VAL A 114 8.40 16.99 19.73
C VAL A 114 7.06 17.23 19.02
N GLY A 115 6.55 16.20 18.35
CA GLY A 115 5.28 16.26 17.63
C GLY A 115 5.40 16.94 16.27
N ASP A 116 4.33 17.61 15.84
CA ASP A 116 4.17 18.10 14.47
C ASP A 116 5.15 19.21 14.06
N CYS A 117 5.77 19.88 15.04
CA CYS A 117 6.80 20.88 14.77
C CYS A 117 8.21 20.31 14.56
N ALA A 118 8.44 19.03 14.88
CA ALA A 118 9.77 18.41 14.80
C ALA A 118 10.01 17.70 13.47
N LEU A 119 11.22 17.87 12.90
CA LEU A 119 11.71 17.13 11.77
C LEU A 119 12.57 15.97 12.27
N VAL A 120 11.99 14.78 12.22
CA VAL A 120 12.61 13.55 12.73
C VAL A 120 13.35 12.79 11.63
N THR A 121 13.82 11.58 11.92
CA THR A 121 14.55 10.73 10.99
C THR A 121 13.66 9.57 10.53
N ASN A 122 13.70 9.21 9.26
CA ASN A 122 13.14 7.94 8.76
C ASN A 122 14.01 6.79 9.25
N ARG A 123 13.39 5.80 9.89
CA ARG A 123 14.09 4.69 10.52
C ARG A 123 14.80 3.74 9.55
N ILE A 124 14.33 3.67 8.29
CA ILE A 124 14.90 2.79 7.27
C ILE A 124 16.04 3.49 6.53
N THR A 125 15.83 4.75 6.12
CA THR A 125 16.75 5.46 5.23
C THR A 125 17.73 6.37 5.96
N GLY A 126 17.50 6.68 7.24
CA GLY A 126 18.27 7.69 7.98
C GLY A 126 18.03 9.13 7.52
N GLN A 127 17.19 9.35 6.51
CA GLN A 127 16.91 10.69 5.99
C GLN A 127 15.91 11.45 6.87
N ARG A 128 15.97 12.77 6.82
CA ARG A 128 15.02 13.63 7.52
C ARG A 128 13.60 13.44 6.95
N GLN A 129 12.64 13.30 7.85
CA GLN A 129 11.23 13.12 7.51
C GLN A 129 10.32 13.87 8.48
N TRP A 130 9.35 14.60 7.93
CA TRP A 130 8.27 15.15 8.72
C TRP A 130 7.17 14.09 8.96
N SER A 131 6.66 14.03 10.19
CA SER A 131 5.61 13.08 10.56
C SER A 131 4.63 13.74 11.52
N ALA A 132 3.60 14.36 10.97
CA ALA A 132 2.50 14.99 11.72
C ALA A 132 1.46 13.92 12.13
N MET A 133 1.86 13.00 13.01
CA MET A 133 1.06 11.86 13.46
C MET A 133 1.04 11.80 14.99
N GLY A 134 -0.15 11.60 15.57
CA GLY A 134 -0.33 11.51 17.02
C GLY A 134 0.50 10.40 17.67
N SER A 135 0.69 9.25 17.01
CA SER A 135 1.56 8.17 17.50
C SER A 135 3.03 8.61 17.58
N THR A 136 3.54 9.27 16.54
CA THR A 136 4.90 9.85 16.51
C THR A 136 5.10 10.84 17.64
N ALA A 137 4.15 11.79 17.81
CA ALA A 137 4.20 12.81 18.84
C ALA A 137 4.25 12.20 20.25
N ASN A 138 3.42 11.18 20.53
CA ASN A 138 3.37 10.52 21.82
C ASN A 138 4.65 9.73 22.12
N ILE A 139 5.17 8.96 21.17
CA ILE A 139 6.40 8.19 21.36
C ILE A 139 7.59 9.12 21.59
N ALA A 140 7.75 10.14 20.73
CA ALA A 140 8.83 11.10 20.82
C ALA A 140 8.79 11.89 22.13
N GLY A 141 7.60 12.38 22.52
CA GLY A 141 7.40 13.12 23.77
C GLY A 141 7.73 12.28 25.00
N ARG A 142 7.28 11.02 25.05
CA ARG A 142 7.58 10.12 26.15
C ARG A 142 9.10 9.85 26.28
N LEU A 143 9.78 9.55 25.19
CA LEU A 143 11.22 9.26 25.21
C LEU A 143 12.04 10.49 25.59
N ALA A 144 11.68 11.66 25.05
CA ALA A 144 12.30 12.93 25.42
C ALA A 144 12.15 13.21 26.93
N ALA A 145 10.96 13.02 27.50
CA ALA A 145 10.70 13.24 28.92
C ALA A 145 11.55 12.33 29.82
N VAL A 146 11.68 11.04 29.49
CA VAL A 146 12.52 10.08 30.24
C VAL A 146 13.98 10.52 30.24
N ARG A 147 14.48 10.98 29.11
CA ARG A 147 15.88 11.44 28.99
C ARG A 147 16.11 12.76 29.72
N LEU A 148 15.18 13.70 29.64
CA LEU A 148 15.22 14.96 30.37
C LEU A 148 15.19 14.75 31.90
N ALA A 149 14.48 13.71 32.37
CA ALA A 149 14.48 13.34 33.79
C ALA A 149 15.79 12.72 34.29
N GLY A 150 16.76 12.46 33.37
CA GLY A 150 18.03 11.82 33.71
C GLY A 150 17.96 10.32 33.97
N GLU A 151 16.83 9.69 33.65
CA GLU A 151 16.62 8.25 33.89
C GLU A 151 17.31 7.35 32.86
N GLY A 152 17.94 7.94 31.82
CA GLY A 152 18.51 7.20 30.70
C GLY A 152 17.42 6.72 29.74
N GLY A 153 17.71 5.71 28.91
CA GLY A 153 16.75 5.14 27.99
C GLY A 153 17.16 5.31 26.53
N PRO A 154 16.46 4.65 25.59
CA PRO A 154 16.80 4.71 24.17
C PRO A 154 16.51 6.10 23.59
N ALA A 155 17.34 6.50 22.63
CA ALA A 155 17.01 7.64 21.76
C ALA A 155 15.78 7.32 20.91
N TYR A 156 15.10 8.34 20.42
CA TYR A 156 14.00 8.16 19.50
C TYR A 156 14.49 7.53 18.18
N PRO A 157 14.01 6.34 17.80
CA PRO A 157 14.56 5.61 16.66
C PRO A 157 14.14 6.17 15.29
N GLY A 158 13.28 7.17 15.27
CA GLY A 158 12.70 7.71 14.05
C GLY A 158 11.37 7.05 13.66
N VAL A 159 10.84 7.46 12.51
CA VAL A 159 9.51 7.07 12.02
C VAL A 159 9.59 6.07 10.87
N LEU A 160 8.54 5.27 10.73
CA LEU A 160 8.27 4.42 9.55
C LEU A 160 7.22 5.02 8.61
N GLY A 161 6.61 6.15 8.98
CA GLY A 161 5.50 6.73 8.24
C GLY A 161 4.25 5.85 8.27
N THR A 162 4.00 5.16 9.39
CA THR A 162 2.85 4.28 9.56
C THR A 162 1.55 5.06 9.59
N GLY A 163 0.54 4.57 8.89
CA GLY A 163 -0.78 5.17 8.88
C GLY A 163 -1.86 4.17 8.48
N VAL A 164 -3.06 4.40 9.00
CA VAL A 164 -4.29 3.71 8.62
C VAL A 164 -5.37 4.74 8.32
N ALA A 165 -6.23 4.43 7.37
CA ALA A 165 -7.38 5.28 7.05
C ALA A 165 -8.58 4.44 6.64
N LYS A 166 -9.77 4.87 7.06
CA LYS A 166 -11.03 4.35 6.56
C LYS A 166 -11.53 5.27 5.44
N LEU A 167 -11.69 4.72 4.26
CA LEU A 167 -12.09 5.39 3.04
C LEU A 167 -13.46 4.89 2.59
N PRO A 168 -14.16 5.58 1.69
CA PRO A 168 -15.37 5.04 1.07
C PRO A 168 -15.07 3.70 0.39
N GLY A 169 -15.78 2.64 0.82
CA GLY A 169 -15.69 1.30 0.24
C GLY A 169 -14.43 0.49 0.55
N VAL A 170 -13.42 1.05 1.21
CA VAL A 170 -12.19 0.34 1.54
C VAL A 170 -11.43 1.02 2.69
N SER A 171 -10.78 0.25 3.55
CA SER A 171 -9.79 0.76 4.48
C SER A 171 -8.38 0.52 3.93
N MET A 172 -7.44 1.37 4.31
CA MET A 172 -6.05 1.22 3.96
C MET A 172 -5.15 1.25 5.20
N GLY A 173 -4.06 0.48 5.15
CA GLY A 173 -2.96 0.53 6.10
C GLY A 173 -1.63 0.52 5.36
N ARG A 174 -0.64 1.26 5.87
CA ARG A 174 0.70 1.28 5.30
C ARG A 174 1.76 1.50 6.36
N THR A 175 2.96 1.01 6.12
CA THR A 175 4.16 1.34 6.90
C THR A 175 5.42 1.15 6.06
N GLY A 176 6.51 1.81 6.45
CA GLY A 176 7.78 1.74 5.73
C GLY A 176 7.78 2.57 4.44
N LEU A 177 8.53 2.14 3.45
CA LEU A 177 8.72 2.82 2.18
C LEU A 177 7.71 2.35 1.13
N THR A 178 7.34 3.24 0.21
CA THR A 178 6.77 2.84 -1.08
C THR A 178 7.87 2.25 -1.96
N GLU A 179 7.52 1.52 -3.02
CA GLU A 179 8.48 0.98 -3.98
C GLU A 179 9.36 2.09 -4.58
N ALA A 180 8.74 3.21 -4.97
CA ALA A 180 9.46 4.35 -5.52
C ALA A 180 10.42 4.98 -4.50
N ALA A 181 10.00 5.12 -3.24
CA ALA A 181 10.85 5.65 -2.17
C ALA A 181 12.02 4.69 -1.84
N ALA A 182 11.79 3.38 -1.84
CA ALA A 182 12.83 2.39 -1.61
C ALA A 182 13.88 2.40 -2.74
N LYS A 183 13.44 2.42 -4.00
CA LYS A 183 14.35 2.56 -5.17
C LYS A 183 15.15 3.86 -5.10
N LYS A 184 14.51 4.98 -4.78
CA LYS A 184 15.18 6.28 -4.61
C LYS A 184 16.20 6.27 -3.48
N ALA A 185 15.96 5.51 -2.43
CA ALA A 185 16.91 5.34 -1.32
C ALA A 185 18.08 4.40 -1.64
N GLY A 186 18.11 3.79 -2.83
CA GLY A 186 19.20 2.95 -3.32
C GLY A 186 19.07 1.46 -2.99
N PHE A 187 17.91 0.99 -2.51
CA PHE A 187 17.66 -0.43 -2.28
C PHE A 187 17.45 -1.20 -3.59
N ASN A 188 17.91 -2.45 -3.61
CA ASN A 188 17.61 -3.42 -4.66
C ASN A 188 16.23 -4.03 -4.40
N VAL A 189 15.19 -3.41 -4.95
CA VAL A 189 13.80 -3.65 -4.55
C VAL A 189 13.20 -4.85 -5.28
N GLU A 190 12.52 -5.72 -4.51
CA GLU A 190 11.52 -6.67 -5.04
C GLU A 190 10.18 -6.43 -4.35
N THR A 191 9.10 -6.68 -5.08
CA THR A 191 7.74 -6.51 -4.58
C THR A 191 6.86 -7.70 -4.91
N ILE A 192 5.77 -7.84 -4.18
CA ILE A 192 4.70 -8.79 -4.49
C ILE A 192 3.35 -8.17 -4.13
N VAL A 193 2.35 -8.37 -4.99
CA VAL A 193 0.96 -8.06 -4.69
C VAL A 193 0.17 -9.35 -4.59
N VAL A 194 -0.50 -9.54 -3.45
CA VAL A 194 -1.33 -10.72 -3.19
C VAL A 194 -2.76 -10.32 -2.82
N ALA A 195 -3.70 -11.18 -3.21
CA ALA A 195 -5.08 -11.16 -2.71
C ALA A 195 -5.29 -12.37 -1.80
N ALA A 196 -5.63 -12.13 -0.54
CA ALA A 196 -5.86 -13.17 0.46
C ALA A 196 -7.21 -12.96 1.16
N ASP A 197 -7.74 -14.02 1.77
CA ASP A 197 -8.91 -13.89 2.65
C ASP A 197 -8.46 -13.31 4.00
N ASP A 198 -9.24 -12.37 4.54
CA ASP A 198 -9.00 -11.77 5.86
C ASP A 198 -9.20 -12.78 7.00
N LYS A 199 -10.12 -13.73 6.81
CA LYS A 199 -10.46 -14.84 7.71
C LYS A 199 -10.86 -16.07 6.87
N ALA A 200 -11.22 -17.19 7.52
CA ALA A 200 -11.64 -18.39 6.80
C ALA A 200 -12.79 -18.07 5.82
N HIS A 201 -12.62 -18.44 4.55
CA HIS A 201 -13.52 -18.07 3.45
C HIS A 201 -14.99 -18.51 3.65
N TYR A 202 -15.22 -19.55 4.44
CA TYR A 202 -16.55 -20.05 4.80
C TYR A 202 -17.15 -19.33 6.02
N TYR A 203 -16.37 -18.48 6.70
CA TYR A 203 -16.86 -17.75 7.87
C TYR A 203 -17.68 -16.53 7.44
N PRO A 204 -18.84 -16.26 8.08
CA PRO A 204 -19.67 -15.12 7.70
C PRO A 204 -18.91 -13.79 7.72
N GLY A 205 -19.08 -12.99 6.67
CA GLY A 205 -18.40 -11.71 6.51
C GLY A 205 -16.91 -11.83 6.17
N SER A 206 -16.45 -12.98 5.66
CA SER A 206 -15.12 -13.11 5.06
C SER A 206 -15.02 -12.27 3.79
N GLU A 207 -13.96 -11.47 3.68
CA GLU A 207 -13.69 -10.62 2.53
C GLU A 207 -12.24 -10.78 2.05
N LYS A 208 -11.98 -10.30 0.84
CA LYS A 208 -10.63 -10.28 0.30
C LYS A 208 -9.88 -9.04 0.78
N MET A 209 -8.63 -9.25 1.13
CA MET A 209 -7.66 -8.21 1.44
C MET A 209 -6.56 -8.25 0.38
N MET A 210 -6.14 -7.09 -0.08
CA MET A 210 -4.99 -6.91 -0.95
C MET A 210 -3.80 -6.47 -0.12
N MET A 211 -2.64 -7.05 -0.37
CA MET A 211 -1.38 -6.62 0.27
C MET A 211 -0.29 -6.51 -0.77
N LYS A 212 0.47 -5.41 -0.69
CA LYS A 212 1.75 -5.24 -1.36
C LYS A 212 2.86 -5.29 -0.31
N LEU A 213 3.83 -6.18 -0.47
CA LEU A 213 5.07 -6.18 0.28
C LEU A 213 6.21 -5.65 -0.59
N ILE A 214 7.12 -4.92 0.04
CA ILE A 214 8.30 -4.33 -0.57
C ILE A 214 9.51 -4.77 0.25
N CYS A 215 10.48 -5.44 -0.35
CA CYS A 215 11.69 -5.87 0.33
C CYS A 215 12.95 -5.47 -0.43
N ASP A 216 14.07 -5.55 0.26
CA ASP A 216 15.40 -5.50 -0.33
C ASP A 216 15.81 -6.92 -0.75
N ARG A 217 16.14 -7.11 -2.03
CA ARG A 217 16.55 -8.41 -2.62
C ARG A 217 17.85 -8.94 -2.02
N ASP A 218 18.73 -8.03 -1.57
CA ASP A 218 20.09 -8.42 -1.13
C ASP A 218 20.08 -8.91 0.32
N THR A 219 19.21 -8.33 1.16
CA THR A 219 19.13 -8.66 2.58
C THR A 219 17.86 -9.41 2.98
N HIS A 220 16.91 -9.55 2.06
CA HIS A 220 15.55 -10.07 2.29
C HIS A 220 14.77 -9.35 3.41
N LYS A 221 15.20 -8.15 3.82
CA LYS A 221 14.49 -7.37 4.83
C LYS A 221 13.28 -6.67 4.26
N LEU A 222 12.21 -6.66 5.04
CA LEU A 222 11.00 -5.92 4.70
C LEU A 222 11.28 -4.42 4.79
N LEU A 223 11.00 -3.67 3.71
CA LEU A 223 11.16 -2.22 3.60
C LEU A 223 9.83 -1.48 3.70
N GLY A 224 8.74 -2.12 3.31
CA GLY A 224 7.42 -1.50 3.32
C GLY A 224 6.29 -2.48 3.10
N MET A 225 5.09 -2.05 3.49
CA MET A 225 3.85 -2.80 3.29
C MET A 225 2.68 -1.85 3.08
N GLN A 226 1.78 -2.24 2.18
CA GLN A 226 0.48 -1.58 1.94
C GLN A 226 -0.62 -2.66 1.99
N ALA A 227 -1.66 -2.43 2.76
CA ALA A 227 -2.81 -3.32 2.90
C ALA A 227 -4.10 -2.56 2.58
N LEU A 228 -4.99 -3.17 1.80
CA LEU A 228 -6.25 -2.61 1.34
C LEU A 228 -7.35 -3.64 1.55
N GLY A 229 -8.40 -3.27 2.26
CA GLY A 229 -9.53 -4.18 2.57
C GLY A 229 -10.45 -3.56 3.62
N ASN A 230 -11.54 -4.24 3.96
CA ASN A 230 -12.48 -3.70 4.97
C ASN A 230 -12.13 -4.10 6.39
N TRP A 231 -11.35 -5.17 6.56
CA TRP A 231 -11.00 -5.74 7.86
C TRP A 231 -9.50 -6.03 7.98
N ALA A 232 -8.99 -5.95 9.19
CA ALA A 232 -7.65 -6.38 9.59
C ALA A 232 -6.47 -5.68 8.87
N VAL A 233 -6.68 -4.55 8.19
CA VAL A 233 -5.58 -3.77 7.57
C VAL A 233 -4.63 -3.21 8.63
N ASP A 234 -5.15 -2.79 9.77
CA ASP A 234 -4.40 -2.34 10.93
C ASP A 234 -3.53 -3.47 11.52
N LYS A 235 -4.11 -4.66 11.70
CA LYS A 235 -3.37 -5.85 12.15
C LYS A 235 -2.19 -6.19 11.23
N MET A 236 -2.40 -6.17 9.91
CA MET A 236 -1.31 -6.40 8.94
C MET A 236 -0.25 -5.31 9.04
N THR A 237 -0.68 -4.06 9.21
CA THR A 237 0.20 -2.91 9.36
C THR A 237 1.07 -3.04 10.62
N ASP A 238 0.50 -3.39 11.77
CA ASP A 238 1.23 -3.54 13.02
C ASP A 238 2.23 -4.71 12.99
N ILE A 239 1.88 -5.82 12.32
CA ILE A 239 2.83 -6.91 12.05
C ILE A 239 4.02 -6.40 11.23
N ALA A 240 3.77 -5.66 10.15
CA ALA A 240 4.84 -5.10 9.31
C ALA A 240 5.68 -4.05 10.07
N VAL A 241 5.05 -3.18 10.89
CA VAL A 241 5.76 -2.24 11.76
C VAL A 241 6.74 -2.98 12.66
N THR A 242 6.28 -4.06 13.30
CA THR A 242 7.11 -4.86 14.19
C THR A 242 8.25 -5.52 13.42
N ALA A 243 7.97 -6.15 12.29
CA ALA A 243 8.96 -6.80 11.44
C ALA A 243 10.06 -5.83 10.98
N ILE A 244 9.68 -4.67 10.42
CA ILE A 244 10.63 -3.63 9.98
C ILE A 244 11.41 -3.09 11.18
N SER A 245 10.75 -2.85 12.30
CA SER A 245 11.37 -2.32 13.51
C SER A 245 12.42 -3.26 14.11
N MET A 246 12.22 -4.56 14.00
CA MET A 246 13.17 -5.58 14.48
C MET A 246 14.19 -5.95 13.39
N GLY A 247 14.06 -5.46 12.17
CA GLY A 247 14.96 -5.78 11.05
C GLY A 247 14.85 -7.22 10.59
N ALA A 248 13.66 -7.84 10.78
CA ALA A 248 13.42 -9.24 10.43
C ALA A 248 13.54 -9.49 8.93
N ALA A 249 14.19 -10.60 8.57
CA ALA A 249 14.20 -11.12 7.21
C ALA A 249 12.92 -11.88 6.88
N LEU A 250 12.61 -12.02 5.59
CA LEU A 250 11.40 -12.73 5.13
C LEU A 250 11.36 -14.19 5.59
N GLU A 251 12.52 -14.85 5.69
CA GLU A 251 12.66 -16.23 6.16
C GLU A 251 12.25 -16.38 7.63
N GLU A 252 12.54 -15.38 8.46
CA GLU A 252 12.11 -15.35 9.86
C GLU A 252 10.59 -15.12 9.93
N LEU A 253 10.06 -14.22 9.10
CA LEU A 253 8.63 -13.93 9.02
C LEU A 253 7.81 -15.12 8.49
N GLN A 254 8.40 -15.94 7.60
CA GLN A 254 7.76 -17.15 7.09
C GLN A 254 7.45 -18.17 8.19
N SER A 255 8.28 -18.22 9.23
CA SER A 255 8.17 -19.18 10.33
C SER A 255 7.42 -18.65 11.56
N CYS A 256 6.87 -17.43 11.49
CA CYS A 256 6.10 -16.88 12.61
C CYS A 256 4.81 -17.66 12.88
N ASP A 257 4.59 -18.01 14.14
CA ASP A 257 3.37 -18.65 14.63
C ASP A 257 2.25 -17.61 14.83
N PHE A 258 1.61 -17.24 13.72
CA PHE A 258 0.51 -16.28 13.76
C PHE A 258 -0.77 -16.88 14.32
N ALA A 259 -1.49 -16.09 15.11
CA ALA A 259 -2.75 -16.49 15.68
C ALA A 259 -3.79 -16.88 14.62
N TYR A 260 -4.39 -18.05 14.78
CA TYR A 260 -5.44 -18.58 13.92
C TYR A 260 -6.65 -19.07 14.70
N ALA A 261 -7.81 -18.63 14.26
CA ALA A 261 -9.10 -19.30 14.40
C ALA A 261 -10.00 -18.78 13.25
N PRO A 262 -11.00 -19.55 12.79
CA PRO A 262 -11.81 -19.17 11.61
C PRO A 262 -12.38 -17.74 11.59
N PRO A 263 -12.82 -17.16 12.75
CA PRO A 263 -13.31 -15.78 12.78
C PRO A 263 -12.23 -14.69 12.65
N PHE A 264 -10.95 -15.01 12.84
CA PHE A 264 -9.88 -14.02 13.00
C PHE A 264 -8.84 -14.04 11.87
N SER A 265 -8.65 -15.19 11.23
CA SER A 265 -7.62 -15.36 10.20
C SER A 265 -7.87 -16.62 9.37
N THR A 266 -7.07 -16.84 8.33
CA THR A 266 -6.93 -18.12 7.64
C THR A 266 -5.85 -18.98 8.28
N ALA A 267 -5.88 -20.30 8.08
CA ALA A 267 -4.88 -21.24 8.64
C ALA A 267 -3.45 -20.90 8.19
N ILE A 268 -3.26 -20.47 6.92
CA ILE A 268 -2.05 -19.78 6.51
C ILE A 268 -2.38 -18.29 6.61
N HIS A 269 -1.81 -17.62 7.61
CA HIS A 269 -2.10 -16.22 7.88
C HIS A 269 -1.92 -15.34 6.63
N PRO A 270 -2.79 -14.32 6.34
CA PRO A 270 -2.69 -13.50 5.14
C PRO A 270 -1.30 -12.86 4.95
N PHE A 271 -0.69 -12.39 6.03
CA PHE A 271 0.67 -11.84 5.99
C PHE A 271 1.70 -12.91 5.58
N ALA A 272 1.58 -14.15 6.12
CA ALA A 272 2.45 -15.25 5.73
C ALA A 272 2.25 -15.65 4.25
N VAL A 273 1.03 -15.55 3.71
CA VAL A 273 0.78 -15.76 2.27
C VAL A 273 1.59 -14.78 1.43
N ALA A 274 1.61 -13.50 1.82
CA ALA A 274 2.37 -12.47 1.10
C ALA A 274 3.89 -12.70 1.21
N VAL A 275 4.40 -13.03 2.41
CA VAL A 275 5.81 -13.37 2.65
C VAL A 275 6.23 -14.58 1.82
N ASN A 276 5.44 -15.67 1.82
CA ASN A 276 5.72 -16.87 1.06
C ASN A 276 5.72 -16.60 -0.46
N ALA A 277 4.80 -15.79 -0.96
CA ALA A 277 4.75 -15.42 -2.35
C ALA A 277 5.99 -14.61 -2.77
N LEU A 278 6.42 -13.67 -1.92
CA LEU A 278 7.62 -12.87 -2.16
C LEU A 278 8.89 -13.73 -2.16
N LEU A 279 9.05 -14.66 -1.20
CA LEU A 279 10.15 -15.62 -1.17
C LEU A 279 10.15 -16.54 -2.41
N ASN A 280 8.98 -16.99 -2.87
CA ASN A 280 8.87 -17.75 -4.10
C ASN A 280 9.31 -16.94 -5.32
N LYS A 281 9.03 -15.64 -5.35
CA LYS A 281 9.46 -14.75 -6.42
C LYS A 281 10.97 -14.54 -6.38
N LEU A 282 11.55 -14.25 -5.22
CA LEU A 282 13.00 -14.08 -5.02
C LEU A 282 13.78 -15.34 -5.42
N SER A 283 13.24 -16.53 -5.13
CA SER A 283 13.87 -17.82 -5.48
C SER A 283 13.56 -18.31 -6.91
N GLY A 284 12.87 -17.54 -7.76
CA GLY A 284 12.49 -17.92 -9.14
C GLY A 284 11.40 -18.99 -9.25
N LYS A 285 10.80 -19.39 -8.12
CA LYS A 285 9.68 -20.37 -8.12
C LYS A 285 8.37 -19.73 -8.60
N LEU A 286 8.23 -18.42 -8.46
CA LEU A 286 7.14 -17.63 -8.96
C LEU A 286 7.67 -16.60 -9.95
N GLU A 287 7.15 -16.62 -11.17
CA GLU A 287 7.40 -15.61 -12.20
C GLU A 287 6.09 -14.86 -12.48
N SER A 288 6.14 -13.54 -12.45
CA SER A 288 4.92 -12.72 -12.50
C SER A 288 5.15 -11.42 -13.24
N PHE A 289 4.04 -10.81 -13.62
CA PHE A 289 3.94 -9.37 -13.85
C PHE A 289 3.28 -8.71 -12.64
N THR A 290 3.88 -7.63 -12.16
CA THR A 290 3.20 -6.75 -11.21
C THR A 290 2.02 -6.06 -11.89
N PRO A 291 1.02 -5.56 -11.13
CA PRO A 291 -0.05 -4.76 -11.72
C PRO A 291 0.44 -3.54 -12.50
N ALA A 292 1.53 -2.91 -12.04
CA ALA A 292 2.15 -1.77 -12.74
C ALA A 292 2.76 -2.17 -14.08
N GLN A 293 3.49 -3.29 -14.14
CA GLN A 293 4.05 -3.82 -15.37
C GLN A 293 2.95 -4.22 -16.38
N TYR A 294 1.90 -4.86 -15.88
CA TYR A 294 0.75 -5.20 -16.71
C TYR A 294 0.06 -3.95 -17.29
N ALA A 295 -0.14 -2.91 -16.45
CA ALA A 295 -0.71 -1.64 -16.90
C ALA A 295 0.20 -0.89 -17.90
N ALA A 296 1.51 -1.09 -17.82
CA ALA A 296 2.49 -0.53 -18.76
C ALA A 296 2.57 -1.31 -20.10
N GLY A 297 1.80 -2.41 -20.27
CA GLY A 297 1.77 -3.20 -21.50
C GLY A 297 2.88 -4.26 -21.62
N GLU A 298 3.65 -4.54 -20.55
CA GLU A 298 4.75 -5.51 -20.61
C GLU A 298 4.29 -6.96 -20.89
N ALA A 299 2.98 -7.22 -20.82
CA ALA A 299 2.39 -8.53 -21.09
C ALA A 299 1.65 -8.61 -22.46
N GLU A 300 1.78 -7.61 -23.33
CA GLU A 300 1.02 -7.56 -24.59
C GLU A 300 1.34 -8.71 -25.56
N ASP A 301 2.55 -9.25 -25.50
CA ASP A 301 3.00 -10.39 -26.31
C ASP A 301 2.74 -11.76 -25.66
N TYR A 302 2.01 -11.80 -24.52
CA TYR A 302 1.62 -13.02 -23.83
C TYR A 302 0.20 -13.44 -24.18
N THR A 303 0.01 -14.73 -24.47
CA THR A 303 -1.32 -15.33 -24.60
C THR A 303 -1.95 -15.49 -23.22
N MET A 304 -3.06 -14.79 -22.97
CA MET A 304 -3.76 -14.86 -21.68
C MET A 304 -4.57 -16.15 -21.57
N LEU A 305 -4.44 -16.84 -20.43
CA LEU A 305 -5.22 -18.02 -20.05
C LEU A 305 -5.94 -17.79 -18.72
N ASP A 306 -7.24 -18.01 -18.71
CA ASP A 306 -8.08 -17.92 -17.49
C ASP A 306 -8.05 -19.24 -16.73
N VAL A 307 -7.62 -19.19 -15.46
CA VAL A 307 -7.51 -20.35 -14.56
C VAL A 307 -8.50 -20.23 -13.39
N SER A 308 -9.49 -19.36 -13.49
CA SER A 308 -10.53 -19.17 -12.48
C SER A 308 -11.36 -20.45 -12.28
N ILE A 309 -12.08 -20.53 -11.16
CA ILE A 309 -12.98 -21.68 -10.91
C ILE A 309 -14.13 -21.68 -11.92
N GLN A 310 -14.71 -20.51 -12.11
CA GLN A 310 -15.66 -20.22 -13.20
C GLN A 310 -14.98 -19.23 -14.13
N PRO A 311 -15.23 -19.29 -15.44
CA PRO A 311 -14.66 -18.34 -16.40
C PRO A 311 -14.88 -16.90 -15.95
N ALA A 312 -13.79 -16.14 -15.83
CA ALA A 312 -13.84 -14.71 -15.49
C ALA A 312 -13.95 -13.82 -16.74
N PHE A 313 -13.70 -14.37 -17.94
CA PHE A 313 -13.66 -13.64 -19.19
C PHE A 313 -14.46 -14.36 -20.28
N GLN A 314 -15.08 -13.60 -21.18
CA GLN A 314 -15.86 -14.18 -22.28
C GLN A 314 -15.00 -14.70 -23.44
N ASN A 315 -13.86 -14.05 -23.72
CA ASN A 315 -13.04 -14.27 -24.92
C ASN A 315 -11.61 -14.73 -24.58
N VAL A 316 -11.37 -15.25 -23.39
CA VAL A 316 -10.07 -15.79 -22.97
C VAL A 316 -10.22 -17.30 -22.79
N PRO A 317 -9.31 -18.14 -23.35
CA PRO A 317 -9.33 -19.56 -23.15
C PRO A 317 -9.30 -19.90 -21.64
N HIS A 318 -10.25 -20.77 -21.22
CA HIS A 318 -10.41 -21.15 -19.83
C HIS A 318 -9.84 -22.53 -19.58
N ILE A 319 -9.00 -22.66 -18.56
CA ILE A 319 -8.31 -23.91 -18.20
C ILE A 319 -8.70 -24.33 -16.79
N GLN A 320 -9.24 -25.52 -16.66
CA GLN A 320 -9.50 -26.14 -15.36
C GLN A 320 -8.21 -26.74 -14.79
N LEU A 321 -7.70 -26.14 -13.71
CA LEU A 321 -6.44 -26.56 -13.06
C LEU A 321 -6.36 -28.06 -12.77
N ASN A 322 -7.45 -28.68 -12.33
CA ASN A 322 -7.52 -30.11 -11.98
C ASN A 322 -7.49 -31.06 -13.19
N GLN A 323 -7.68 -30.54 -14.41
CA GLN A 323 -7.65 -31.32 -15.66
C GLN A 323 -6.28 -31.29 -16.33
N VAL A 324 -5.34 -30.44 -15.88
CA VAL A 324 -4.02 -30.31 -16.48
C VAL A 324 -3.10 -31.43 -15.93
N ASN A 325 -2.94 -32.50 -16.71
CA ASN A 325 -2.13 -33.68 -16.36
C ASN A 325 -0.96 -33.91 -17.34
N GLY A 326 -0.69 -32.95 -18.22
CA GLY A 326 0.38 -32.96 -19.25
C GLY A 326 0.53 -31.59 -19.88
N PRO A 327 1.33 -31.45 -20.93
CA PRO A 327 1.38 -30.25 -21.74
C PRO A 327 0.00 -29.86 -22.25
N LEU A 328 -0.22 -28.54 -22.37
CA LEU A 328 -1.50 -27.99 -22.87
C LEU A 328 -1.59 -28.19 -24.38
N GLU A 329 -2.70 -28.74 -24.85
CA GLU A 329 -2.96 -28.90 -26.26
C GLU A 329 -3.04 -27.55 -26.98
N GLY A 330 -2.32 -27.40 -28.09
CA GLY A 330 -2.30 -26.15 -28.86
C GLY A 330 -1.36 -25.06 -28.35
N TYR A 331 -0.61 -25.30 -27.27
CA TYR A 331 0.36 -24.35 -26.72
C TYR A 331 1.76 -24.95 -26.68
N PRO A 332 2.70 -24.50 -27.53
CA PRO A 332 4.09 -24.90 -27.47
C PRO A 332 4.76 -24.67 -26.13
N LEU A 333 5.81 -25.43 -25.80
CA LEU A 333 6.48 -25.34 -24.48
C LEU A 333 7.19 -23.98 -24.24
N ASP A 334 7.53 -23.27 -25.31
CA ASP A 334 8.13 -21.94 -25.31
C ASP A 334 7.12 -20.80 -25.49
N GLU A 335 5.82 -21.12 -25.60
CA GLU A 335 4.75 -20.11 -25.69
C GLU A 335 4.77 -19.20 -24.48
N LYS A 336 4.62 -17.90 -24.74
CA LYS A 336 4.47 -16.88 -23.70
C LYS A 336 3.06 -16.90 -23.15
N LEU A 337 2.86 -17.45 -21.96
CA LEU A 337 1.55 -17.60 -21.33
C LEU A 337 1.40 -16.69 -20.11
N LEU A 338 0.38 -15.82 -20.13
CA LEU A 338 -0.06 -15.06 -18.99
C LEU A 338 -1.23 -15.79 -18.31
N LEU A 339 -0.98 -16.32 -17.13
CA LEU A 339 -1.99 -17.03 -16.35
C LEU A 339 -2.73 -16.06 -15.45
N VAL A 340 -4.06 -16.02 -15.53
CA VAL A 340 -4.91 -15.10 -14.75
C VAL A 340 -5.99 -15.89 -14.02
N CYS A 341 -6.25 -15.55 -12.77
CA CYS A 341 -7.41 -16.00 -12.00
C CYS A 341 -7.84 -14.91 -11.00
N SER A 342 -8.86 -15.16 -10.21
CA SER A 342 -9.38 -14.17 -9.27
C SER A 342 -8.33 -13.55 -8.34
N THR A 343 -7.41 -14.37 -7.77
CA THR A 343 -6.50 -13.95 -6.69
C THR A 343 -5.01 -14.21 -6.95
N GLY A 344 -4.65 -14.93 -8.02
CA GLY A 344 -3.26 -15.36 -8.28
C GLY A 344 -2.88 -16.74 -7.72
N LYS A 345 -3.64 -17.32 -6.77
CA LYS A 345 -3.29 -18.61 -6.16
C LYS A 345 -3.36 -19.78 -7.13
N ARG A 346 -4.44 -19.91 -7.90
CA ARG A 346 -4.61 -20.99 -8.88
C ARG A 346 -3.60 -20.91 -10.01
N THR A 347 -3.27 -19.69 -10.43
CA THR A 347 -2.27 -19.44 -11.48
C THR A 347 -0.87 -19.86 -11.05
N TYR A 348 -0.49 -19.60 -9.79
CA TYR A 348 0.77 -20.08 -9.24
C TYR A 348 0.85 -21.61 -9.24
N LEU A 349 -0.23 -22.29 -8.85
CA LEU A 349 -0.28 -23.75 -8.90
C LEU A 349 -0.18 -24.29 -10.33
N LEU A 350 -0.86 -23.66 -11.29
CA LEU A 350 -0.73 -24.03 -12.71
C LEU A 350 0.66 -23.72 -13.25
N GLN A 351 1.23 -22.57 -12.95
CA GLN A 351 2.59 -22.21 -13.38
C GLN A 351 3.61 -23.27 -12.99
N ASN A 352 3.59 -23.73 -11.74
CA ASN A 352 4.52 -24.77 -11.29
C ASN A 352 4.25 -26.11 -11.95
N ARG A 353 2.99 -26.46 -12.24
CA ARG A 353 2.62 -27.66 -12.98
C ARG A 353 3.10 -27.58 -14.43
N LEU A 354 2.94 -26.45 -15.10
CA LEU A 354 3.43 -26.23 -16.46
C LEU A 354 4.96 -26.26 -16.53
N LYS A 355 5.65 -25.65 -15.55
CA LYS A 355 7.13 -25.75 -15.44
C LYS A 355 7.58 -27.22 -15.34
N HIS A 356 6.86 -28.04 -14.58
CA HIS A 356 7.13 -29.49 -14.52
C HIS A 356 6.97 -30.18 -15.88
N PHE A 357 6.06 -29.72 -16.73
CA PHE A 357 5.86 -30.23 -18.08
C PHE A 357 6.77 -29.59 -19.13
N GLY A 358 7.71 -28.73 -18.72
CA GLY A 358 8.73 -28.14 -19.59
C GLY A 358 8.41 -26.76 -20.17
N TYR A 359 7.33 -26.10 -19.73
CA TYR A 359 7.06 -24.73 -20.15
C TYR A 359 8.08 -23.76 -19.54
N THR A 360 8.62 -22.87 -20.37
CA THR A 360 9.71 -21.95 -19.98
C THR A 360 9.27 -20.48 -19.84
N ASN A 361 8.13 -20.10 -20.44
CA ASN A 361 7.70 -18.71 -20.56
C ASN A 361 6.31 -18.47 -19.95
N THR A 362 6.07 -18.97 -18.74
CA THR A 362 4.80 -18.74 -18.05
C THR A 362 4.95 -17.63 -17.01
N ARG A 363 4.00 -16.69 -16.97
CA ARG A 363 3.92 -15.65 -15.94
C ARG A 363 2.52 -15.58 -15.36
N ILE A 364 2.41 -15.17 -14.11
CA ILE A 364 1.13 -14.88 -13.48
C ILE A 364 0.91 -13.38 -13.35
N LEU A 365 -0.33 -12.93 -13.28
CA LEU A 365 -0.66 -11.56 -12.90
C LEU A 365 -0.86 -11.48 -11.38
N GLU A 366 -0.01 -10.72 -10.71
CA GLU A 366 -0.09 -10.51 -9.26
C GLU A 366 -1.41 -9.88 -8.85
N GLY A 367 -1.97 -10.30 -7.70
CA GLY A 367 -3.25 -9.84 -7.20
C GLY A 367 -4.48 -10.35 -7.98
N GLY A 368 -4.26 -10.96 -9.16
CA GLY A 368 -5.33 -11.48 -10.03
C GLY A 368 -6.34 -10.42 -10.47
N VAL A 369 -7.51 -10.87 -10.97
CA VAL A 369 -8.59 -9.98 -11.47
C VAL A 369 -9.14 -9.07 -10.36
N LEU A 370 -9.14 -9.54 -9.11
CA LEU A 370 -9.71 -8.76 -8.00
C LEU A 370 -8.93 -7.48 -7.70
N PHE A 371 -7.61 -7.51 -7.86
CA PHE A 371 -6.79 -6.30 -7.69
C PHE A 371 -6.72 -5.47 -8.97
N ASN A 372 -6.62 -6.13 -10.13
CA ASN A 372 -6.44 -5.46 -11.43
C ASN A 372 -7.81 -5.05 -12.00
N THR A 373 -8.37 -3.95 -11.48
CA THR A 373 -9.74 -3.50 -11.79
C THR A 373 -9.97 -3.21 -13.27
N GLN A 374 -8.92 -2.89 -14.04
CA GLN A 374 -8.99 -2.73 -15.50
C GLN A 374 -9.36 -4.01 -16.27
N LEU A 375 -9.28 -5.17 -15.61
CA LEU A 375 -9.71 -6.46 -16.17
C LEU A 375 -11.18 -6.78 -15.87
N GLN A 376 -11.80 -6.07 -14.94
CA GLN A 376 -13.18 -6.28 -14.57
C GLN A 376 -14.07 -5.73 -15.68
N GLY A 377 -14.86 -6.62 -16.33
CA GLY A 377 -15.78 -6.26 -17.43
C GLY A 377 -15.23 -6.50 -18.85
N ARG A 378 -14.09 -7.18 -19.00
CA ARG A 378 -13.57 -7.66 -20.30
C ARG A 378 -14.21 -8.99 -20.73
#